data_5913c91d9203869042958ddcbdf3053a
#
_entry.id   5913c91d9203869042958ddcbdf3053a
#
_cell.length_a   1.000
_cell.length_b   1.000
_cell.length_c   1.000
_cell.angle_alpha   90.00
_cell.angle_beta   90.00
_cell.angle_gamma   90.00
#
_symmetry.space_group_name_H-M   'P 1'
#
loop_
_entity.id
_entity.type
_entity.pdbx_description
1 polymer ?
#
loop_
_entity_poly.entity_id
_entity_poly.type
_entity_poly.pdbx_seq_one_letter_code
_entity_poly.pdbx_strand_id
1 'polypeptide(L)'
;LQEPSTSLPMAPSNNQLTTSMHPIIENGHRQDYYYYNLNYYQPGGPIFLMLGGESPESGWWTVDTTLPFVKWAMKFHAAIYDIEHRFYGISRPFPTQSTENLKYLSSRQAIEDSAAFVKYINEQKGYTNPKWIVFGGSYSASLAAWFREKHPELVTAAVASSAPVLAKLDFHG
;
A
#
# COMPACT_ATOMS: atom_id res chain seq x y z
N LEU A 1 -13.73 -45.83 -8.71
CA LEU A 1 -13.84 -44.42 -9.04
C LEU A 1 -12.95 -43.65 -8.05
N GLN A 2 -11.74 -43.28 -8.48
CA GLN A 2 -10.79 -42.49 -7.74
C GLN A 2 -11.11 -41.00 -7.97
N GLU A 3 -11.29 -40.24 -6.88
CA GLU A 3 -11.41 -38.82 -6.96
C GLU A 3 -10.04 -38.17 -7.32
N PRO A 4 -10.01 -37.14 -8.17
CA PRO A 4 -8.76 -36.45 -8.48
C PRO A 4 -8.34 -35.57 -7.31
N SER A 5 -7.18 -35.88 -6.75
CA SER A 5 -6.45 -35.01 -5.79
C SER A 5 -6.10 -33.70 -6.46
N THR A 6 -6.85 -32.65 -6.18
CA THR A 6 -6.47 -31.28 -6.49
C THR A 6 -5.53 -30.77 -5.42
N SER A 7 -4.25 -31.07 -5.56
CA SER A 7 -3.20 -30.37 -4.84
C SER A 7 -3.10 -28.94 -5.41
N LEU A 8 -3.48 -27.96 -4.61
CA LEU A 8 -3.16 -26.56 -4.88
C LEU A 8 -1.63 -26.43 -5.09
N PRO A 9 -1.18 -25.65 -6.06
CA PRO A 9 0.24 -25.44 -6.26
C PRO A 9 0.82 -24.79 -5.00
N MET A 10 1.79 -25.47 -4.39
CA MET A 10 2.59 -24.92 -3.29
C MET A 10 3.21 -23.62 -3.76
N ALA A 11 3.05 -22.56 -2.95
CA ALA A 11 3.77 -21.33 -3.15
C ALA A 11 5.27 -21.62 -3.29
N PRO A 12 5.98 -20.99 -4.23
CA PRO A 12 7.41 -21.25 -4.41
C PRO A 12 8.14 -20.87 -3.11
N SER A 13 8.87 -21.86 -2.59
CA SER A 13 9.79 -21.71 -1.47
C SER A 13 11.03 -20.96 -1.94
N ASN A 14 10.93 -19.67 -2.15
CA ASN A 14 12.09 -18.80 -2.37
C ASN A 14 11.98 -17.62 -1.43
N ASN A 15 12.84 -17.64 -0.40
CA ASN A 15 13.19 -16.54 0.49
C ASN A 15 13.87 -15.37 -0.28
N GLN A 16 13.29 -14.93 -1.37
CA GLN A 16 13.71 -13.71 -2.04
C GLN A 16 12.85 -12.58 -1.48
N LEU A 17 13.46 -11.79 -0.61
CA LEU A 17 12.99 -10.46 -0.27
C LEU A 17 12.74 -9.73 -1.60
N THR A 18 11.49 -9.56 -1.97
CA THR A 18 11.15 -8.91 -3.23
C THR A 18 11.25 -7.42 -3.04
N THR A 19 12.44 -6.88 -3.31
CA THR A 19 12.67 -5.43 -3.46
C THR A 19 12.28 -4.93 -4.85
N SER A 20 11.57 -5.74 -5.63
CA SER A 20 11.13 -5.38 -6.97
C SER A 20 9.83 -4.57 -6.91
N MET A 21 9.79 -3.47 -7.62
CA MET A 21 8.57 -2.71 -7.85
C MET A 21 7.64 -3.46 -8.81
N HIS A 22 6.37 -3.47 -8.49
CA HIS A 22 5.33 -4.11 -9.29
C HIS A 22 4.35 -3.06 -9.80
N PRO A 23 4.00 -3.08 -11.08
CA PRO A 23 2.98 -2.17 -11.60
C PRO A 23 1.58 -2.65 -11.24
N ILE A 24 0.71 -1.72 -10.92
CA ILE A 24 -0.74 -1.92 -10.96
C ILE A 24 -1.16 -1.74 -12.42
N ILE A 25 -1.81 -2.75 -12.97
CA ILE A 25 -2.31 -2.69 -14.35
C ILE A 25 -3.84 -2.74 -14.29
N GLU A 26 -4.46 -1.60 -14.56
CA GLU A 26 -5.90 -1.50 -14.67
C GLU A 26 -6.27 -1.08 -16.11
N ASN A 27 -7.20 -1.80 -16.75
CA ASN A 27 -7.62 -1.56 -18.13
C ASN A 27 -6.47 -1.46 -19.17
N GLY A 28 -5.36 -2.20 -18.91
CA GLY A 28 -4.19 -2.19 -19.80
C GLY A 28 -3.25 -0.99 -19.62
N HIS A 29 -3.53 -0.09 -18.70
CA HIS A 29 -2.69 1.06 -18.36
C HIS A 29 -1.96 0.83 -17.05
N ARG A 30 -0.66 1.20 -17.00
CA ARG A 30 0.10 1.25 -15.75
C ARG A 30 -0.32 2.53 -15.01
N GLN A 31 -0.76 2.37 -13.75
CA GLN A 31 -1.14 3.53 -12.94
C GLN A 31 -0.10 3.81 -11.86
N ASP A 32 0.06 2.88 -10.90
CA ASP A 32 0.95 3.06 -9.77
C ASP A 32 1.87 1.86 -9.60
N TYR A 33 2.90 2.03 -8.80
CA TYR A 33 3.84 0.98 -8.45
C TYR A 33 3.80 0.71 -6.96
N TYR A 34 4.09 -0.53 -6.59
CA TYR A 34 4.11 -0.97 -5.20
C TYR A 34 5.19 -2.01 -4.95
N TYR A 35 5.62 -2.09 -3.70
CA TYR A 35 6.43 -3.17 -3.17
C TYR A 35 5.58 -4.07 -2.28
N TYR A 36 6.01 -5.32 -2.07
CA TYR A 36 5.34 -6.19 -1.12
C TYR A 36 6.29 -7.21 -0.50
N ASN A 37 5.88 -7.72 0.67
CA ASN A 37 6.54 -8.83 1.34
C ASN A 37 5.48 -9.74 1.99
N LEU A 38 5.43 -10.98 1.55
CA LEU A 38 4.51 -11.98 2.06
C LEU A 38 5.19 -13.05 2.93
N ASN A 39 6.49 -12.91 3.21
CA ASN A 39 7.26 -13.92 3.93
C ASN A 39 6.74 -14.19 5.35
N TYR A 40 6.09 -13.21 5.94
CA TYR A 40 5.53 -13.31 7.29
C TYR A 40 4.05 -13.68 7.30
N TYR A 41 3.40 -13.56 6.15
CA TYR A 41 1.95 -13.69 6.05
C TYR A 41 1.48 -15.13 6.30
N GLN A 42 0.43 -15.25 7.11
CA GLN A 42 -0.32 -16.47 7.27
C GLN A 42 -1.81 -16.22 6.91
N PRO A 43 -2.50 -17.20 6.31
CA PRO A 43 -3.90 -17.05 5.98
C PRO A 43 -4.75 -16.59 7.16
N GLY A 44 -5.51 -15.51 6.97
CA GLY A 44 -6.30 -14.87 8.04
C GLY A 44 -5.56 -13.78 8.83
N GLY A 45 -4.26 -13.62 8.61
CA GLY A 45 -3.49 -12.50 9.16
C GLY A 45 -3.92 -11.15 8.57
N PRO A 46 -3.63 -10.04 9.26
CA PRO A 46 -3.93 -8.71 8.75
C PRO A 46 -3.06 -8.36 7.53
N ILE A 47 -3.47 -7.33 6.81
CA ILE A 47 -2.72 -6.80 5.68
C ILE A 47 -2.29 -5.38 6.03
N PHE A 48 -0.99 -5.12 6.00
CA PHE A 48 -0.38 -3.85 6.30
C PHE A 48 -0.06 -3.12 5.00
N LEU A 49 -0.51 -1.89 4.89
CA LEU A 49 -0.24 -1.02 3.76
C LEU A 49 0.48 0.24 4.24
N MET A 50 1.72 0.43 3.81
CA MET A 50 2.41 1.70 3.91
C MET A 50 2.00 2.57 2.74
N LEU A 51 1.65 3.81 3.01
CA LEU A 51 1.35 4.81 1.99
C LEU A 51 2.59 5.66 1.72
N GLY A 52 2.97 5.76 0.47
CA GLY A 52 4.03 6.66 0.02
C GLY A 52 3.66 8.13 0.23
N GLY A 53 4.66 8.94 0.45
CA GLY A 53 4.56 10.39 0.60
C GLY A 53 5.10 11.14 -0.61
N GLU A 54 5.82 12.25 -0.35
CA GLU A 54 6.32 13.18 -1.37
C GLU A 54 7.71 12.80 -1.91
N SER A 55 8.02 11.51 -1.94
CA SER A 55 9.30 10.99 -2.46
C SER A 55 9.10 9.67 -3.17
N PRO A 56 10.04 9.27 -4.05
CA PRO A 56 10.05 7.92 -4.61
C PRO A 56 10.13 6.86 -3.51
N GLU A 57 9.40 5.77 -3.69
CA GLU A 57 9.50 4.62 -2.80
C GLU A 57 10.67 3.72 -3.19
N SER A 58 11.24 3.03 -2.20
CA SER A 58 12.41 2.16 -2.37
C SER A 58 12.17 0.71 -1.94
N GLY A 59 10.97 0.40 -1.46
CA GLY A 59 10.65 -0.90 -0.89
C GLY A 59 11.27 -1.17 0.49
N TRP A 60 12.04 -0.23 1.04
CA TRP A 60 12.68 -0.35 2.36
C TRP A 60 11.66 -0.66 3.47
N TRP A 61 10.48 -0.06 3.41
CA TRP A 61 9.39 -0.33 4.34
C TRP A 61 8.92 -1.78 4.35
N THR A 62 9.19 -2.55 3.29
CA THR A 62 8.75 -3.94 3.24
C THR A 62 9.76 -4.93 3.82
N VAL A 63 11.03 -4.55 3.97
CA VAL A 63 12.13 -5.48 4.25
C VAL A 63 12.95 -5.17 5.50
N ASP A 64 13.03 -3.91 5.93
CA ASP A 64 13.89 -3.55 7.07
C ASP A 64 13.29 -4.00 8.40
N THR A 65 13.85 -5.07 8.93
CA THR A 65 13.44 -5.66 10.21
C THR A 65 13.77 -4.81 11.44
N THR A 66 14.43 -3.67 11.30
CA THR A 66 14.63 -2.71 12.39
C THR A 66 13.39 -1.85 12.63
N LEU A 67 12.56 -1.67 11.60
CA LEU A 67 11.36 -0.87 11.66
C LEU A 67 10.26 -1.52 12.52
N PRO A 68 9.57 -0.73 13.35
CA PRO A 68 8.40 -1.22 14.10
C PRO A 68 7.33 -1.81 13.18
N PHE A 69 7.09 -1.21 12.02
CA PHE A 69 6.15 -1.67 11.00
C PHE A 69 6.40 -3.13 10.59
N VAL A 70 7.65 -3.46 10.22
CA VAL A 70 8.03 -4.82 9.83
C VAL A 70 8.01 -5.77 11.02
N LYS A 71 8.46 -5.32 12.20
CA LYS A 71 8.38 -6.12 13.44
C LYS A 71 6.94 -6.48 13.81
N TRP A 72 6.01 -5.56 13.64
CA TRP A 72 4.59 -5.85 13.85
C TRP A 72 4.05 -6.82 12.81
N ALA A 73 4.45 -6.67 11.54
CA ALA A 73 4.05 -7.62 10.51
C ALA A 73 4.54 -9.04 10.83
N MET A 74 5.79 -9.20 11.27
CA MET A 74 6.32 -10.48 11.74
C MET A 74 5.50 -11.03 12.92
N LYS A 75 5.20 -10.18 13.91
CA LYS A 75 4.46 -10.57 15.12
C LYS A 75 3.03 -11.01 14.85
N PHE A 76 2.36 -10.33 13.92
CA PHE A 76 0.95 -10.54 13.62
C PHE A 76 0.70 -11.39 12.39
N HIS A 77 1.76 -11.95 11.79
CA HIS A 77 1.69 -12.74 10.55
C HIS A 77 1.00 -11.96 9.42
N ALA A 78 1.37 -10.69 9.28
CA ALA A 78 0.76 -9.80 8.29
C ALA A 78 1.43 -9.91 6.92
N ALA A 79 0.63 -9.72 5.87
CA ALA A 79 1.15 -9.34 4.57
C ALA A 79 1.58 -7.86 4.62
N ILE A 80 2.66 -7.52 3.93
CA ILE A 80 3.14 -6.14 3.83
C ILE A 80 3.01 -5.68 2.39
N TYR A 81 2.48 -4.48 2.21
CA TYR A 81 2.47 -3.73 0.96
C TYR A 81 2.94 -2.30 1.21
N ASP A 82 3.53 -1.69 0.19
CA ASP A 82 4.01 -0.31 0.18
C ASP A 82 3.72 0.27 -1.19
N ILE A 83 2.80 1.24 -1.26
CA ILE A 83 2.35 1.86 -2.52
C ILE A 83 3.03 3.21 -2.72
N GLU A 84 3.61 3.41 -3.88
CA GLU A 84 4.19 4.70 -4.27
C GLU A 84 3.09 5.70 -4.62
N HIS A 85 3.22 6.94 -4.15
CA HIS A 85 2.27 8.01 -4.42
C HIS A 85 2.38 8.49 -5.88
N ARG A 86 1.22 8.75 -6.51
CA ARG A 86 1.17 9.34 -7.86
C ARG A 86 2.07 10.56 -8.00
N PHE A 87 2.71 10.73 -9.13
CA PHE A 87 3.68 11.77 -9.50
C PHE A 87 5.04 11.71 -8.80
N TYR A 88 5.17 10.99 -7.69
CA TYR A 88 6.46 10.80 -7.04
C TYR A 88 7.08 9.48 -7.50
N GLY A 89 8.36 9.50 -7.80
CA GLY A 89 9.04 8.34 -8.35
C GLY A 89 8.63 7.97 -9.78
N ILE A 90 8.31 6.69 -10.00
CA ILE A 90 7.92 6.17 -11.32
C ILE A 90 6.40 6.00 -11.48
N SER A 91 5.63 6.19 -10.43
CA SER A 91 4.17 6.20 -10.44
C SER A 91 3.65 7.49 -11.07
N ARG A 92 3.65 7.53 -12.40
CA ARG A 92 3.29 8.72 -13.17
C ARG A 92 2.07 8.46 -14.03
N PRO A 93 0.93 9.11 -13.72
CA PRO A 93 -0.29 8.99 -14.53
C PRO A 93 -0.10 9.49 -15.98
N PHE A 94 0.88 10.40 -16.18
CA PHE A 94 1.18 11.01 -17.47
C PHE A 94 2.68 10.96 -17.78
N PRO A 95 3.06 10.94 -19.07
CA PRO A 95 4.48 10.95 -19.48
C PRO A 95 5.24 12.21 -19.02
N THR A 96 4.53 13.32 -18.81
CA THR A 96 5.11 14.61 -18.41
C THR A 96 4.46 15.15 -17.14
N GLN A 97 5.26 15.84 -16.33
CA GLN A 97 4.80 16.57 -15.15
C GLN A 97 4.61 18.06 -15.46
N SER A 98 3.91 18.36 -16.56
CA SER A 98 3.58 19.74 -16.89
C SER A 98 2.59 20.33 -15.89
N THR A 99 2.55 21.66 -15.76
CA THR A 99 1.57 22.36 -14.90
C THR A 99 0.14 21.93 -15.18
N GLU A 100 -0.18 21.67 -16.46
CA GLU A 100 -1.50 21.17 -16.86
C GLU A 100 -1.81 19.80 -16.26
N ASN A 101 -0.83 18.89 -16.20
CA ASN A 101 -1.00 17.55 -15.63
C ASN A 101 -1.01 17.56 -14.11
N LEU A 102 -0.39 18.54 -13.46
CA LEU A 102 -0.35 18.65 -11.99
C LEU A 102 -1.73 18.90 -11.35
N LYS A 103 -2.74 19.25 -12.12
CA LYS A 103 -4.13 19.28 -11.63
C LYS A 103 -4.62 17.92 -11.08
N TYR A 104 -3.95 16.83 -11.47
CA TYR A 104 -4.23 15.48 -11.00
C TYR A 104 -3.37 15.08 -9.79
N LEU A 105 -2.46 15.93 -9.32
CA LEU A 105 -1.71 15.74 -8.10
C LEU A 105 -2.50 16.33 -6.93
N SER A 106 -3.25 15.47 -6.27
CA SER A 106 -4.01 15.83 -5.07
C SER A 106 -4.14 14.67 -4.10
N SER A 107 -4.24 14.99 -2.81
CA SER A 107 -4.46 14.00 -1.76
C SER A 107 -5.72 13.17 -1.98
N ARG A 108 -6.78 13.82 -2.49
CA ARG A 108 -8.03 13.13 -2.84
C ARG A 108 -7.81 12.02 -3.86
N GLN A 109 -7.06 12.29 -4.92
CA GLN A 109 -6.78 11.30 -5.96
C GLN A 109 -5.83 10.21 -5.46
N ALA A 110 -4.85 10.55 -4.63
CA ALA A 110 -3.96 9.57 -4.02
C ALA A 110 -4.71 8.58 -3.10
N ILE A 111 -5.74 9.05 -2.40
CA ILE A 111 -6.61 8.20 -1.59
C ILE A 111 -7.43 7.24 -2.49
N GLU A 112 -7.96 7.73 -3.61
CA GLU A 112 -8.69 6.88 -4.56
C GLU A 112 -7.78 5.83 -5.22
N ASP A 113 -6.52 6.17 -5.52
CA ASP A 113 -5.52 5.18 -5.97
C ASP A 113 -5.30 4.09 -4.91
N SER A 114 -5.17 4.49 -3.65
CA SER A 114 -5.02 3.53 -2.55
C SER A 114 -6.25 2.63 -2.42
N ALA A 115 -7.45 3.18 -2.63
CA ALA A 115 -8.69 2.39 -2.62
C ALA A 115 -8.75 1.42 -3.80
N ALA A 116 -8.36 1.85 -4.99
CA ALA A 116 -8.27 0.99 -6.17
C ALA A 116 -7.22 -0.11 -5.95
N PHE A 117 -6.06 0.22 -5.39
CA PHE A 117 -5.01 -0.73 -5.04
C PHE A 117 -5.51 -1.82 -4.08
N VAL A 118 -6.18 -1.44 -3.00
CA VAL A 118 -6.73 -2.40 -2.03
C VAL A 118 -7.71 -3.38 -2.69
N LYS A 119 -8.61 -2.86 -3.53
CA LYS A 119 -9.56 -3.69 -4.30
C LYS A 119 -8.83 -4.65 -5.25
N TYR A 120 -7.86 -4.12 -6.00
CA TYR A 120 -7.03 -4.89 -6.93
C TYR A 120 -6.29 -6.04 -6.21
N ILE A 121 -5.61 -5.76 -5.09
CA ILE A 121 -4.89 -6.79 -4.34
C ILE A 121 -5.84 -7.83 -3.75
N ASN A 122 -7.01 -7.42 -3.24
CA ASN A 122 -8.00 -8.35 -2.73
C ASN A 122 -8.43 -9.36 -3.79
N GLU A 123 -8.67 -8.89 -5.00
CA GLU A 123 -9.04 -9.72 -6.14
C GLU A 123 -7.88 -10.63 -6.57
N GLN A 124 -6.67 -10.07 -6.77
CA GLN A 124 -5.50 -10.80 -7.23
C GLN A 124 -5.05 -11.91 -6.27
N LYS A 125 -5.23 -11.69 -4.97
CA LYS A 125 -4.82 -12.64 -3.91
C LYS A 125 -5.97 -13.50 -3.39
N GLY A 126 -7.19 -13.24 -3.80
CA GLY A 126 -8.38 -13.94 -3.30
C GLY A 126 -8.60 -13.71 -1.80
N TYR A 127 -8.26 -12.55 -1.28
CA TYR A 127 -8.46 -12.24 0.13
C TYR A 127 -9.95 -12.14 0.45
N THR A 128 -10.40 -12.94 1.42
CA THR A 128 -11.78 -12.94 1.89
C THR A 128 -11.88 -12.18 3.22
N ASN A 129 -12.67 -11.12 3.26
CA ASN A 129 -12.86 -10.28 4.45
C ASN A 129 -11.53 -9.81 5.09
N PRO A 130 -10.60 -9.27 4.29
CA PRO A 130 -9.26 -8.90 4.74
C PRO A 130 -9.32 -7.75 5.76
N LYS A 131 -8.38 -7.73 6.70
CA LYS A 131 -8.24 -6.67 7.68
C LYS A 131 -7.07 -5.77 7.26
N TRP A 132 -7.36 -4.75 6.47
CA TRP A 132 -6.37 -3.78 6.06
C TRP A 132 -6.09 -2.77 7.17
N ILE A 133 -4.82 -2.60 7.49
CA ILE A 133 -4.32 -1.56 8.40
C ILE A 133 -3.36 -0.70 7.60
N VAL A 134 -3.66 0.59 7.49
CA VAL A 134 -2.85 1.54 6.73
C VAL A 134 -1.92 2.31 7.64
N PHE A 135 -0.74 2.61 7.15
CA PHE A 135 0.32 3.29 7.88
C PHE A 135 0.82 4.48 7.05
N GLY A 136 1.25 5.51 7.73
CA GLY A 136 1.91 6.64 7.11
C GLY A 136 2.66 7.51 8.11
N GLY A 137 3.62 8.26 7.61
CA GLY A 137 4.39 9.26 8.37
C GLY A 137 4.25 10.65 7.73
N SER A 138 4.16 11.73 8.52
CA SER A 138 4.03 13.10 8.00
C SER A 138 2.82 13.26 7.05
N TYR A 139 3.01 13.71 5.82
CA TYR A 139 1.93 13.84 4.83
C TYR A 139 1.24 12.50 4.54
N SER A 140 1.98 11.42 4.38
CA SER A 140 1.35 10.11 4.15
C SER A 140 0.55 9.61 5.37
N ALA A 141 0.85 10.10 6.57
CA ALA A 141 0.01 9.87 7.74
C ALA A 141 -1.35 10.57 7.63
N SER A 142 -1.38 11.79 7.08
CA SER A 142 -2.64 12.46 6.76
C SER A 142 -3.45 11.66 5.73
N LEU A 143 -2.77 11.14 4.69
CA LEU A 143 -3.41 10.24 3.72
C LEU A 143 -3.99 8.99 4.39
N ALA A 144 -3.25 8.37 5.31
CA ALA A 144 -3.71 7.18 6.03
C ALA A 144 -4.97 7.48 6.87
N ALA A 145 -4.97 8.62 7.60
CA ALA A 145 -6.13 9.05 8.38
C ALA A 145 -7.35 9.32 7.49
N TRP A 146 -7.17 10.07 6.41
CA TRP A 146 -8.24 10.40 5.47
C TRP A 146 -8.73 9.16 4.70
N PHE A 147 -7.81 8.23 4.35
CA PHE A 147 -8.20 6.99 3.70
C PHE A 147 -9.12 6.16 4.59
N ARG A 148 -8.78 6.02 5.88
CA ARG A 148 -9.65 5.34 6.84
C ARG A 148 -11.00 6.05 7.04
N GLU A 149 -11.01 7.38 6.98
CA GLU A 149 -12.23 8.18 7.08
C GLU A 149 -13.15 8.00 5.86
N LYS A 150 -12.57 8.03 4.66
CA LYS A 150 -13.32 8.02 3.39
C LYS A 150 -13.74 6.63 2.93
N HIS A 151 -12.94 5.62 3.25
CA HIS A 151 -13.16 4.21 2.84
C HIS A 151 -13.16 3.27 4.05
N PRO A 152 -14.09 3.47 5.01
CA PRO A 152 -14.16 2.63 6.21
C PRO A 152 -14.50 1.16 5.89
N GLU A 153 -15.08 0.90 4.74
CA GLU A 153 -15.39 -0.44 4.24
C GLU A 153 -14.14 -1.20 3.76
N LEU A 154 -13.09 -0.49 3.34
CA LEU A 154 -11.84 -1.09 2.86
C LEU A 154 -10.78 -1.18 3.96
N VAL A 155 -10.72 -0.18 4.83
CA VAL A 155 -9.64 -0.02 5.82
C VAL A 155 -10.18 -0.21 7.23
N THR A 156 -9.63 -1.17 7.95
CA THR A 156 -10.03 -1.48 9.34
C THR A 156 -9.49 -0.45 10.33
N ALA A 157 -8.23 -0.05 10.17
CA ALA A 157 -7.55 0.91 11.04
C ALA A 157 -6.47 1.69 10.30
N ALA A 158 -6.08 2.84 10.86
CA ALA A 158 -4.95 3.64 10.37
C ALA A 158 -3.98 3.96 11.52
N VAL A 159 -2.70 3.89 11.23
CA VAL A 159 -1.60 4.36 12.09
C VAL A 159 -1.00 5.58 11.42
N ALA A 160 -1.43 6.76 11.88
CA ALA A 160 -1.11 8.05 11.29
C ALA A 160 -0.08 8.80 12.16
N SER A 161 1.21 8.53 11.94
CA SER A 161 2.28 9.11 12.75
C SER A 161 2.61 10.53 12.30
N SER A 162 2.47 11.50 13.21
CA SER A 162 2.80 12.92 12.96
C SER A 162 2.03 13.51 11.78
N ALA A 163 0.76 13.17 11.64
CA ALA A 163 -0.09 13.64 10.56
C ALA A 163 -0.40 15.14 10.70
N PRO A 164 -0.07 16.00 9.70
CA PRO A 164 -0.42 17.42 9.70
C PRO A 164 -1.89 17.61 9.29
N VAL A 165 -2.82 17.27 10.18
CA VAL A 165 -4.26 17.34 9.90
C VAL A 165 -4.89 18.71 10.19
N LEU A 166 -4.13 19.62 10.82
CA LEU A 166 -4.57 20.99 11.06
C LEU A 166 -3.87 21.93 10.06
N ALA A 167 -4.64 22.44 9.11
CA ALA A 167 -4.17 23.50 8.24
C ALA A 167 -4.18 24.85 8.99
N LYS A 168 -3.00 25.36 9.35
CA LYS A 168 -2.81 26.63 10.01
C LYS A 168 -1.87 27.50 9.18
N LEU A 169 -2.29 28.73 8.87
CA LEU A 169 -1.50 29.63 8.02
C LEU A 169 -0.14 29.96 8.63
N ASP A 170 -0.09 30.04 9.96
CA ASP A 170 1.11 30.40 10.70
C ASP A 170 1.22 29.52 11.95
N PHE A 171 2.27 28.70 12.02
CA PHE A 171 2.52 27.72 13.08
C PHE A 171 3.51 28.28 14.13
N HIS A 172 3.55 29.56 14.37
CA HIS A 172 4.28 30.12 15.51
C HIS A 172 3.42 30.04 16.78
N GLY A 173 3.99 29.59 17.85
CA GLY A 173 3.33 29.52 19.15
C GLY A 173 4.21 28.90 20.17
#